data_839402a407449c212f39c894bfcf3520
#
_entry.id   839402a407449c212f39c894bfcf3520
#
_cell.length_a   1.000
_cell.length_b   1.000
_cell.length_c   1.000
_cell.angle_alpha   90.00
_cell.angle_beta   90.00
_cell.angle_gamma   90.00
#
_symmetry.space_group_name_H-M   'P 1'
#
loop_
_entity.id
_entity.type
_entity.pdbx_description
1 polymer ?
#
loop_
_entity_poly.entity_id
_entity_poly.type
_entity_poly.pdbx_seq_one_letter_code
_entity_poly.pdbx_strand_id
1 'polypeptide(L)'
;MSEPFVDFANLEQRMHKSKLAGFIIDCQTTDLDRAADFWGSALGMPVRALPPGEGEIYKRLEDSRHGLQIEVQAVTHPSRVHLDIESDDVEAEVQRLEKLGATRIELIRTWWVMEAPTGQRFCVIPATSQDFDAKASEWS
;
A
#
# COMPACT_ATOMS: atom_id res chain seq x y z
N MET A 1 -31.58 4.17 27.95
CA MET A 1 -30.90 3.97 27.48
C MET A 1 -30.43 4.01 26.83
N SER A 2 -30.25 4.26 26.78
CA SER A 2 -29.64 4.25 26.08
C SER A 2 -29.07 3.72 25.40
N GLU A 3 -29.29 3.56 24.99
CA GLU A 3 -28.76 2.94 24.28
C GLU A 3 -28.29 2.86 23.98
N PRO A 4 -28.73 1.86 24.30
CA PRO A 4 -27.40 2.15 24.05
C PRO A 4 -27.28 2.98 22.85
N PHE A 5 -27.09 4.09 23.14
CA PHE A 5 -26.74 4.99 22.14
C PHE A 5 -25.52 4.43 21.40
N VAL A 6 -25.67 4.20 20.15
CA VAL A 6 -24.54 3.78 19.35
C VAL A 6 -23.78 5.01 18.93
N ASP A 7 -22.58 5.08 19.39
CA ASP A 7 -21.70 6.16 19.01
C ASP A 7 -21.09 5.79 17.65
N PHE A 8 -21.60 6.40 16.60
CA PHE A 8 -21.13 6.12 15.26
C PHE A 8 -19.67 6.50 15.07
N ALA A 9 -19.19 7.50 15.80
CA ALA A 9 -17.77 7.83 15.74
C ALA A 9 -16.92 6.69 16.28
N ASN A 10 -17.38 6.03 17.34
CA ASN A 10 -16.71 4.87 17.87
C ASN A 10 -16.78 3.69 16.91
N LEU A 11 -17.90 3.53 16.21
CA LEU A 11 -18.00 2.48 15.21
C LEU A 11 -17.00 2.68 14.08
N GLU A 12 -16.82 3.91 13.64
CA GLU A 12 -15.84 4.21 12.60
C GLU A 12 -14.43 4.03 13.09
N GLN A 13 -14.21 4.18 14.39
CA GLN A 13 -12.90 4.01 15.00
C GLN A 13 -12.74 2.64 15.63
N ARG A 14 -13.74 1.75 15.42
CA ARG A 14 -13.65 0.41 15.97
C ARG A 14 -12.47 -0.33 15.39
N MET A 15 -12.19 -1.46 15.98
CA MET A 15 -11.04 -2.27 15.62
C MET A 15 -10.95 -2.53 14.13
N HIS A 16 -9.80 -2.30 13.61
CA HIS A 16 -9.43 -2.70 12.28
C HIS A 16 -7.99 -3.16 12.32
N LYS A 17 -7.53 -3.72 11.23
CA LYS A 17 -6.18 -4.25 11.15
C LYS A 17 -5.44 -3.61 9.99
N SER A 18 -4.13 -3.49 10.17
CA SER A 18 -3.25 -3.05 9.08
C SER A 18 -1.87 -3.62 9.26
N LYS A 19 -1.12 -3.67 8.17
CA LYS A 19 0.29 -4.05 8.18
C LYS A 19 0.98 -3.50 6.95
N LEU A 20 2.30 -3.49 6.99
CA LEU A 20 3.08 -3.21 5.78
C LEU A 20 2.78 -4.31 4.77
N ALA A 21 2.26 -3.92 3.62
CA ALA A 21 2.06 -4.86 2.51
C ALA A 21 3.37 -5.08 1.75
N GLY A 22 4.08 -3.99 1.52
CA GLY A 22 5.31 -4.02 0.77
C GLY A 22 5.69 -2.63 0.33
N PHE A 23 6.35 -2.55 -0.81
CA PHE A 23 6.74 -1.24 -1.35
C PHE A 23 6.80 -1.29 -2.87
N ILE A 24 6.72 -0.10 -3.44
CA ILE A 24 6.72 0.09 -4.88
C ILE A 24 7.97 0.89 -5.24
N ILE A 25 8.73 0.38 -6.21
CA ILE A 25 9.88 1.07 -6.74
C ILE A 25 9.40 1.89 -7.93
N ASP A 26 9.22 3.19 -7.71
CA ASP A 26 8.76 4.10 -8.76
C ASP A 26 9.94 4.49 -9.63
N CYS A 27 9.87 4.16 -10.90
CA CYS A 27 10.95 4.39 -11.86
C CYS A 27 10.50 5.40 -12.90
N GLN A 28 11.20 6.53 -12.97
CA GLN A 28 10.94 7.50 -14.02
C GLN A 28 11.47 6.95 -15.32
N THR A 29 10.61 6.29 -16.08
CA THR A 29 11.01 5.59 -17.31
C THR A 29 9.82 5.39 -18.23
N THR A 30 10.10 5.21 -19.50
CA THR A 30 9.13 4.76 -20.48
C THR A 30 9.34 3.28 -20.80
N ASP A 31 10.28 2.61 -20.14
CA ASP A 31 10.61 1.21 -20.40
C ASP A 31 10.48 0.41 -19.10
N LEU A 32 9.25 0.01 -18.81
CA LEU A 32 8.95 -0.75 -17.60
C LEU A 32 9.70 -2.08 -17.54
N ASP A 33 9.80 -2.76 -18.68
CA ASP A 33 10.45 -4.07 -18.71
C ASP A 33 11.90 -3.97 -18.29
N ARG A 34 12.61 -2.97 -18.77
CA ARG A 34 14.01 -2.78 -18.43
C ARG A 34 14.20 -2.44 -16.96
N ALA A 35 13.30 -1.60 -16.42
CA ALA A 35 13.36 -1.26 -15.00
C ALA A 35 13.11 -2.49 -14.14
N ALA A 36 12.09 -3.28 -14.48
CA ALA A 36 11.77 -4.48 -13.74
C ALA A 36 12.90 -5.51 -13.82
N ASP A 37 13.51 -5.67 -15.00
CA ASP A 37 14.62 -6.60 -15.18
C ASP A 37 15.81 -6.20 -14.31
N PHE A 38 16.09 -4.92 -14.22
CA PHE A 38 17.18 -4.45 -13.35
C PHE A 38 16.92 -4.82 -11.91
N TRP A 39 15.72 -4.42 -11.39
CA TRP A 39 15.44 -4.63 -9.98
C TRP A 39 15.24 -6.09 -9.64
N GLY A 40 14.61 -6.86 -10.54
CA GLY A 40 14.47 -8.30 -10.34
C GLY A 40 15.82 -8.99 -10.24
N SER A 41 16.75 -8.62 -11.13
CA SER A 41 18.10 -9.19 -11.13
C SER A 41 18.88 -8.71 -9.91
N ALA A 42 18.78 -7.43 -9.57
CA ALA A 42 19.53 -6.88 -8.44
C ALA A 42 19.10 -7.52 -7.12
N LEU A 43 17.81 -7.82 -6.97
CA LEU A 43 17.26 -8.36 -5.72
C LEU A 43 17.13 -9.88 -5.73
N GLY A 44 17.39 -10.53 -6.87
CA GLY A 44 17.24 -11.96 -6.99
C GLY A 44 15.79 -12.41 -6.95
N MET A 45 14.88 -11.59 -7.47
CA MET A 45 13.44 -11.87 -7.46
C MET A 45 12.93 -12.00 -8.89
N PRO A 46 12.25 -13.10 -9.21
CA PRO A 46 11.66 -13.25 -10.55
C PRO A 46 10.65 -12.17 -10.86
N VAL A 47 10.64 -11.69 -12.09
CA VAL A 47 9.68 -10.68 -12.55
C VAL A 47 8.42 -11.39 -13.02
N ARG A 48 7.26 -10.90 -12.60
CA ARG A 48 5.98 -11.44 -13.02
C ARG A 48 5.12 -10.32 -13.60
N ALA A 49 4.57 -10.59 -14.79
CA ALA A 49 3.64 -9.66 -15.42
C ALA A 49 2.30 -9.65 -14.68
N LEU A 50 1.67 -8.48 -14.64
CA LEU A 50 0.35 -8.34 -14.05
C LEU A 50 -0.71 -8.34 -15.14
N PRO A 51 -2.00 -8.55 -14.78
CA PRO A 51 -3.08 -8.59 -15.77
C PRO A 51 -3.22 -7.28 -16.53
N PRO A 52 -3.87 -7.30 -17.70
CA PRO A 52 -4.15 -6.08 -18.45
C PRO A 52 -4.87 -5.04 -17.57
N GLY A 53 -4.53 -3.79 -17.75
CA GLY A 53 -5.01 -2.70 -16.90
C GLY A 53 -4.04 -2.32 -15.82
N GLU A 54 -3.17 -3.25 -15.41
CA GLU A 54 -2.12 -3.01 -14.43
C GLU A 54 -0.74 -3.24 -15.03
N GLY A 55 -0.61 -4.25 -15.89
CA GLY A 55 0.67 -4.67 -16.45
C GLY A 55 1.32 -3.66 -17.37
N GLU A 56 0.62 -2.61 -17.77
CA GLU A 56 1.19 -1.56 -18.59
C GLU A 56 2.13 -0.66 -17.80
N ILE A 57 1.87 -0.48 -16.50
CA ILE A 57 2.68 0.42 -15.67
C ILE A 57 3.30 -0.27 -14.48
N TYR A 58 2.88 -1.50 -14.15
CA TYR A 58 3.39 -2.24 -12.99
C TYR A 58 3.90 -3.62 -13.38
N LYS A 59 4.99 -4.04 -12.73
CA LYS A 59 5.43 -5.44 -12.72
C LYS A 59 5.66 -5.87 -11.29
N ARG A 60 5.31 -7.13 -10.98
CA ARG A 60 5.52 -7.71 -9.66
C ARG A 60 6.90 -8.35 -9.58
N LEU A 61 7.58 -8.15 -8.47
CA LEU A 61 8.77 -8.94 -8.14
C LEU A 61 8.36 -9.99 -7.12
N GLU A 62 8.66 -11.26 -7.41
CA GLU A 62 8.25 -12.35 -6.55
C GLU A 62 9.15 -12.44 -5.32
N ASP A 63 8.57 -12.19 -4.15
CA ASP A 63 9.30 -12.29 -2.89
C ASP A 63 8.74 -13.47 -2.09
N SER A 64 9.41 -14.63 -2.22
CA SER A 64 9.00 -15.83 -1.53
C SER A 64 9.57 -15.92 -0.10
N ARG A 65 10.50 -15.03 0.25
CA ARG A 65 11.20 -15.12 1.53
C ARG A 65 10.56 -14.29 2.63
N HIS A 66 10.11 -13.08 2.29
CA HIS A 66 9.69 -12.09 3.29
C HIS A 66 8.19 -11.84 3.27
N GLY A 67 7.48 -12.36 2.28
CA GLY A 67 6.04 -12.17 2.16
C GLY A 67 5.65 -10.74 1.83
N LEU A 68 6.54 -9.96 1.25
CA LEU A 68 6.26 -8.59 0.86
C LEU A 68 5.76 -8.52 -0.58
N GLN A 69 4.85 -7.58 -0.81
CA GLN A 69 4.38 -7.27 -2.15
C GLN A 69 5.30 -6.17 -2.69
N ILE A 70 6.17 -6.54 -3.62
CA ILE A 70 7.13 -5.60 -4.18
C ILE A 70 6.80 -5.45 -5.65
N GLU A 71 6.62 -4.21 -6.10
CA GLU A 71 6.33 -3.93 -7.49
C GLU A 71 7.23 -2.83 -8.02
N VAL A 72 7.45 -2.85 -9.33
CA VAL A 72 8.14 -1.80 -10.05
C VAL A 72 7.09 -1.06 -10.86
N GLN A 73 7.08 0.26 -10.75
CA GLN A 73 6.10 1.10 -11.45
C GLN A 73 6.81 2.10 -12.36
N ALA A 74 6.33 2.23 -13.59
CA ALA A 74 6.78 3.29 -14.49
C ALA A 74 6.04 4.56 -14.14
N VAL A 75 6.76 5.65 -13.88
CA VAL A 75 6.19 6.93 -13.48
C VAL A 75 6.82 8.06 -14.28
N THR A 76 6.18 9.24 -14.24
CA THR A 76 6.69 10.43 -14.90
C THR A 76 7.38 11.42 -13.96
N HIS A 77 7.18 11.26 -12.66
CA HIS A 77 7.87 12.08 -11.66
C HIS A 77 9.24 11.47 -11.35
N PRO A 78 10.10 12.17 -10.59
CA PRO A 78 11.42 11.61 -10.23
C PRO A 78 11.29 10.29 -9.49
N SER A 79 12.22 9.40 -9.75
CA SER A 79 12.25 8.05 -9.16
C SER A 79 12.28 8.12 -7.64
N ARG A 80 11.54 7.23 -7.02
CA ARG A 80 11.47 7.11 -5.55
C ARG A 80 10.89 5.75 -5.20
N VAL A 81 10.93 5.42 -3.90
CA VAL A 81 10.27 4.21 -3.38
C VAL A 81 9.16 4.68 -2.44
N HIS A 82 7.98 4.09 -2.55
CA HIS A 82 6.93 4.38 -1.58
C HIS A 82 6.43 3.08 -0.96
N LEU A 83 5.98 3.19 0.30
CA LEU A 83 5.45 2.06 1.05
C LEU A 83 3.96 1.90 0.76
N ASP A 84 3.50 0.64 0.81
CA ASP A 84 2.06 0.33 0.82
C ASP A 84 1.71 -0.27 2.16
N ILE A 85 0.69 0.29 2.81
CA ILE A 85 0.08 -0.26 4.01
C ILE A 85 -1.24 -0.87 3.57
N GLU A 86 -1.46 -2.14 3.91
CA GLU A 86 -2.75 -2.77 3.60
C GLU A 86 -3.62 -2.84 4.86
N SER A 87 -4.92 -2.72 4.66
CA SER A 87 -5.86 -2.70 5.78
C SER A 87 -7.17 -3.37 5.37
N ASP A 88 -7.82 -3.98 6.35
CA ASP A 88 -9.18 -4.50 6.17
C ASP A 88 -10.24 -3.40 6.25
N ASP A 89 -9.84 -2.17 6.60
CA ASP A 89 -10.72 -1.01 6.62
C ASP A 89 -9.87 0.21 6.28
N VAL A 90 -9.82 0.53 4.99
CA VAL A 90 -8.95 1.60 4.48
C VAL A 90 -9.29 2.94 5.12
N GLU A 91 -10.57 3.28 5.24
CA GLU A 91 -10.96 4.56 5.81
C GLU A 91 -10.54 4.67 7.28
N ALA A 92 -10.74 3.62 8.06
CA ALA A 92 -10.34 3.62 9.46
C ALA A 92 -8.83 3.76 9.60
N GLU A 93 -8.09 3.10 8.72
CA GLU A 93 -6.63 3.21 8.75
C GLU A 93 -6.17 4.61 8.36
N VAL A 94 -6.78 5.20 7.34
CA VAL A 94 -6.44 6.56 6.95
C VAL A 94 -6.69 7.53 8.10
N GLN A 95 -7.83 7.38 8.81
CA GLN A 95 -8.11 8.23 9.96
C GLN A 95 -7.08 8.03 11.08
N ARG A 96 -6.68 6.79 11.32
CA ARG A 96 -5.64 6.53 12.32
C ARG A 96 -4.35 7.24 11.96
N LEU A 97 -3.96 7.16 10.69
CA LEU A 97 -2.72 7.78 10.22
C LEU A 97 -2.79 9.31 10.23
N GLU A 98 -3.98 9.86 9.95
CA GLU A 98 -4.16 11.31 10.07
C GLU A 98 -3.94 11.79 11.50
N LYS A 99 -4.40 11.01 12.48
CA LYS A 99 -4.15 11.35 13.88
C LYS A 99 -2.67 11.30 14.23
N LEU A 100 -1.89 10.52 13.49
CA LEU A 100 -0.44 10.48 13.67
C LEU A 100 0.28 11.58 12.89
N GLY A 101 -0.44 12.39 12.13
CA GLY A 101 0.14 13.53 11.42
C GLY A 101 0.21 13.39 9.90
N ALA A 102 -0.29 12.31 9.35
CA ALA A 102 -0.31 12.14 7.89
C ALA A 102 -1.43 12.97 7.27
N THR A 103 -1.31 13.24 5.97
CA THR A 103 -2.27 14.03 5.21
C THR A 103 -2.76 13.22 4.03
N ARG A 104 -4.07 13.28 3.76
CA ARG A 104 -4.63 12.68 2.54
C ARG A 104 -4.24 13.50 1.34
N ILE A 105 -3.79 12.85 0.29
CA ILE A 105 -3.42 13.52 -0.96
C ILE A 105 -4.46 13.24 -2.04
N GLU A 106 -4.72 11.96 -2.33
CA GLU A 106 -5.58 11.61 -3.45
C GLU A 106 -6.15 10.20 -3.27
N LEU A 107 -7.44 10.05 -3.58
CA LEU A 107 -8.07 8.74 -3.64
C LEU A 107 -7.98 8.24 -5.08
N ILE A 108 -7.35 7.07 -5.27
CA ILE A 108 -7.24 6.43 -6.57
C ILE A 108 -7.97 5.09 -6.48
N ARG A 109 -9.11 4.97 -7.18
CA ARG A 109 -9.95 3.76 -7.14
C ARG A 109 -10.31 3.41 -5.70
N THR A 110 -9.60 2.47 -5.08
CA THR A 110 -9.91 1.96 -3.75
C THR A 110 -8.83 2.26 -2.72
N TRP A 111 -7.76 2.95 -3.10
CA TRP A 111 -6.67 3.23 -2.17
C TRP A 111 -6.42 4.73 -2.07
N TRP A 112 -5.85 5.12 -0.92
CA TRP A 112 -5.48 6.50 -0.66
C TRP A 112 -3.98 6.69 -0.80
N VAL A 113 -3.60 7.70 -1.57
CA VAL A 113 -2.25 8.23 -1.53
C VAL A 113 -2.19 9.22 -0.39
N MET A 114 -1.19 9.07 0.48
CA MET A 114 -1.02 9.91 1.64
C MET A 114 0.39 10.49 1.69
N GLU A 115 0.57 11.48 2.54
CA GLU A 115 1.89 12.05 2.79
C GLU A 115 2.16 11.99 4.29
N ALA A 116 3.32 11.42 4.65
CA ALA A 116 3.77 11.34 6.03
C ALA A 116 4.18 12.73 6.54
N PRO A 117 4.20 12.94 7.87
CA PRO A 117 4.70 14.21 8.43
C PRO A 117 6.10 14.58 7.96
N THR A 118 6.89 13.59 7.58
CA THR A 118 8.25 13.76 7.10
C THR A 118 8.34 13.89 5.58
N GLY A 119 7.20 13.97 4.89
CA GLY A 119 7.15 14.28 3.47
C GLY A 119 7.12 13.11 2.51
N GLN A 120 7.27 11.87 3.00
CA GLN A 120 7.21 10.71 2.11
C GLN A 120 5.77 10.42 1.68
N ARG A 121 5.61 10.10 0.41
CA ARG A 121 4.34 9.60 -0.10
C ARG A 121 4.25 8.10 0.19
N PHE A 122 3.06 7.64 0.52
CA PHE A 122 2.78 6.23 0.73
C PHE A 122 1.32 5.98 0.43
N CYS A 123 0.93 4.71 0.31
CA CYS A 123 -0.44 4.36 -0.03
C CYS A 123 -1.05 3.47 1.04
N VAL A 124 -2.36 3.63 1.24
CA VAL A 124 -3.16 2.73 2.07
C VAL A 124 -4.10 1.99 1.13
N ILE A 125 -3.96 0.68 1.08
CA ILE A 125 -4.65 -0.18 0.11
C ILE A 125 -5.50 -1.22 0.84
N PRO A 126 -6.53 -1.75 0.17
CA PRO A 126 -7.27 -2.89 0.73
C PRO A 126 -6.37 -4.10 0.92
N ALA A 127 -6.59 -4.86 1.98
CA ALA A 127 -5.79 -6.02 2.31
C ALA A 127 -5.96 -7.11 1.25
N THR A 128 -4.84 -7.66 0.78
CA THR A 128 -4.84 -8.74 -0.20
C THR A 128 -3.90 -9.88 0.17
N SER A 129 -3.05 -9.70 1.19
CA SER A 129 -2.09 -10.73 1.59
C SER A 129 -2.80 -11.91 2.23
N GLN A 130 -2.39 -13.12 1.87
CA GLN A 130 -2.99 -14.33 2.43
C GLN A 130 -2.76 -14.46 3.93
N ASP A 131 -1.65 -13.90 4.42
CA ASP A 131 -1.30 -13.97 5.83
C ASP A 131 -1.75 -12.73 6.61
N PHE A 132 -2.61 -11.92 6.02
CA PHE A 132 -2.98 -10.63 6.61
C PHE A 132 -3.55 -10.78 8.01
N ASP A 133 -4.55 -11.65 8.19
CA ASP A 133 -5.21 -11.78 9.48
C ASP A 133 -4.26 -12.25 10.59
N ALA A 134 -3.28 -13.07 10.22
CA ALA A 134 -2.35 -13.64 11.20
C ALA A 134 -1.26 -12.63 11.59
N LYS A 135 -0.89 -11.72 10.69
CA LYS A 135 0.29 -10.87 10.89
C LYS A 135 -0.04 -9.40 11.07
N ALA A 136 -1.26 -8.96 10.76
CA ALA A 136 -1.61 -7.56 10.86
C ALA A 136 -1.74 -7.11 12.30
N SER A 137 -1.37 -5.86 12.57
CA SER A 137 -1.59 -5.24 13.87
C SER A 137 -3.06 -4.84 14.00
N GLU A 138 -3.60 -4.99 15.20
CA GLU A 138 -4.97 -4.58 15.51
C GLU A 138 -4.97 -3.19 16.12
N TRP A 139 -5.90 -2.38 15.67
CA TRP A 139 -6.07 -1.01 16.16
C TRP A 139 -7.51 -0.80 16.63
N SER A 140 -7.66 -0.05 17.70
CA SER A 140 -8.98 0.30 18.21
C SER A 140 -9.12 1.80 18.41
#